data_fba0cb7225dbefc27fb1632639475a88
#
_entry.id   fba0cb7225dbefc27fb1632639475a88
#
_cell.length_a   1.000
_cell.length_b   1.000
_cell.length_c   1.000
_cell.angle_alpha   90.00
_cell.angle_beta   90.00
_cell.angle_gamma   90.00
#
_symmetry.space_group_name_H-M   'P 1'
#
loop_
_entity.id
_entity.type
_entity.pdbx_description
1 polymer ?
#
loop_
_entity_poly.entity_id
_entity_poly.type
_entity_poly.pdbx_seq_one_letter_code
_entity_poly.pdbx_strand_id
1 'polypeptide(L)'
;VPSNLYIIGTMNTTDRSTGTLDYALRRRFAFVTLKADESIIEKYYNEAGNRELGDIAVALFKDIRKFIENPKHLCGDMSIDDLMIGHSFFMAEDKEELLAKVEYEIIPLINEYINDGILAVKNTQKESAFDSWLHLTPIGEAEQDDPDEDER
;
A
#
# COMPACT_ATOMS: atom_id res chain seq x y z
N VAL A 1 -29.36 14.08 -20.90
CA VAL A 1 -28.94 12.69 -20.64
C VAL A 1 -30.21 11.88 -20.47
N PRO A 2 -30.37 10.74 -21.18
CA PRO A 2 -31.53 9.87 -21.00
C PRO A 2 -31.65 9.41 -19.54
N SER A 3 -32.89 9.25 -19.05
CA SER A 3 -33.18 8.90 -17.66
C SER A 3 -32.74 7.47 -17.26
N ASN A 4 -32.44 6.64 -18.25
CA ASN A 4 -31.96 5.25 -18.07
C ASN A 4 -30.45 5.09 -18.30
N LEU A 5 -29.68 6.18 -18.38
CA LEU A 5 -28.23 6.14 -18.53
C LEU A 5 -27.56 6.38 -17.17
N TYR A 6 -26.75 5.42 -16.76
CA TYR A 6 -25.88 5.50 -15.59
C TYR A 6 -24.44 5.66 -16.07
N ILE A 7 -23.70 6.61 -15.47
CA ILE A 7 -22.30 6.86 -15.80
C ILE A 7 -21.49 6.50 -14.55
N ILE A 8 -20.55 5.55 -14.71
CA ILE A 8 -19.59 5.18 -13.69
C ILE A 8 -18.20 5.53 -14.22
N GLY A 9 -17.45 6.33 -13.48
CA GLY A 9 -16.08 6.70 -13.81
C GLY A 9 -15.14 6.33 -12.67
N THR A 10 -13.90 6.01 -13.01
CA THR A 10 -12.82 5.79 -12.04
C THR A 10 -11.79 6.89 -12.20
N MET A 11 -11.17 7.29 -11.10
CA MET A 11 -10.06 8.25 -11.10
C MET A 11 -9.05 7.87 -10.03
N ASN A 12 -7.78 8.19 -10.28
CA ASN A 12 -6.75 8.10 -9.27
C ASN A 12 -6.62 9.48 -8.57
N THR A 13 -6.77 9.51 -7.25
CA THR A 13 -6.70 10.75 -6.46
C THR A 13 -5.26 11.22 -6.25
N THR A 14 -4.27 10.33 -6.39
CA THR A 14 -2.84 10.63 -6.22
C THR A 14 -2.19 11.20 -7.47
N ASP A 15 -2.85 11.12 -8.62
CA ASP A 15 -2.32 11.66 -9.88
C ASP A 15 -2.39 13.21 -9.88
N ARG A 16 -1.26 13.82 -9.54
CA ARG A 16 -1.11 15.30 -9.53
C ARG A 16 -1.13 15.92 -10.92
N SER A 17 -0.97 15.11 -11.97
CA SER A 17 -0.96 15.57 -13.36
C SER A 17 -2.34 15.94 -13.90
N THR A 18 -3.40 15.40 -13.29
CA THR A 18 -4.78 15.56 -13.76
C THR A 18 -5.47 16.85 -13.30
N GLY A 19 -4.78 17.71 -12.53
CA GLY A 19 -5.37 18.96 -12.02
C GLY A 19 -6.46 18.71 -10.96
N THR A 20 -6.91 19.79 -10.33
CA THR A 20 -8.03 19.71 -9.39
C THR A 20 -9.32 19.42 -10.13
N LEU A 21 -10.01 18.35 -9.70
CA LEU A 21 -11.32 18.00 -10.24
C LEU A 21 -12.25 19.23 -10.16
N ASP A 22 -12.80 19.65 -11.29
CA ASP A 22 -13.67 20.81 -11.36
C ASP A 22 -14.86 20.66 -10.39
N TYR A 23 -15.12 21.70 -9.62
CA TYR A 23 -16.27 21.77 -8.71
C TYR A 23 -17.61 21.47 -9.41
N ALA A 24 -17.72 21.74 -10.72
CA ALA A 24 -18.89 21.42 -11.51
C ALA A 24 -19.15 19.92 -11.63
N LEU A 25 -18.08 19.12 -11.72
CA LEU A 25 -18.17 17.65 -11.73
C LEU A 25 -18.51 17.12 -10.32
N ARG A 26 -17.90 17.67 -9.29
CA ARG A 26 -18.16 17.26 -7.91
C ARG A 26 -19.65 17.40 -7.50
N ARG A 27 -20.35 18.37 -8.07
CA ARG A 27 -21.79 18.59 -7.80
C ARG A 27 -22.72 17.66 -8.57
N ARG A 28 -22.21 16.94 -9.58
CA ARG A 28 -23.01 16.12 -10.50
C ARG A 28 -22.84 14.63 -10.32
N PHE A 29 -21.81 14.23 -9.57
CA PHE A 29 -21.48 12.83 -9.31
C PHE A 29 -21.46 12.53 -7.82
N ALA A 30 -21.85 11.32 -7.44
CA ALA A 30 -21.57 10.78 -6.13
C ALA A 30 -20.16 10.21 -6.15
N PHE A 31 -19.31 10.62 -5.20
CA PHE A 31 -17.94 10.14 -5.08
C PHE A 31 -17.87 9.07 -4.01
N VAL A 32 -17.28 7.94 -4.38
CA VAL A 32 -17.03 6.81 -3.47
C VAL A 32 -15.53 6.57 -3.47
N THR A 33 -14.90 6.69 -2.31
CA THR A 33 -13.47 6.37 -2.14
C THR A 33 -13.32 4.89 -1.87
N LEU A 34 -12.55 4.21 -2.71
CA LEU A 34 -12.15 2.81 -2.49
C LEU A 34 -10.80 2.83 -1.76
N LYS A 35 -10.82 2.44 -0.49
CA LYS A 35 -9.60 2.31 0.30
C LYS A 35 -9.00 0.91 0.15
N ALA A 36 -7.69 0.82 0.34
CA ALA A 36 -7.03 -0.47 0.48
C ALA A 36 -7.56 -1.18 1.74
N ASP A 37 -8.02 -2.42 1.59
CA ASP A 37 -8.70 -3.19 2.64
C ASP A 37 -8.23 -4.64 2.64
N GLU A 38 -7.67 -5.07 3.77
CA GLU A 38 -7.17 -6.43 3.98
C GLU A 38 -8.27 -7.49 3.92
N SER A 39 -9.49 -7.15 4.32
CA SER A 39 -10.62 -8.09 4.29
C SER A 39 -10.96 -8.55 2.87
N ILE A 40 -10.67 -7.72 1.87
CA ILE A 40 -10.86 -8.06 0.47
C ILE A 40 -9.82 -9.09 0.02
N ILE A 41 -8.57 -8.97 0.51
CA ILE A 41 -7.51 -9.96 0.26
C ILE A 41 -7.89 -11.29 0.89
N GLU A 42 -8.30 -11.29 2.16
CA GLU A 42 -8.77 -12.49 2.85
C GLU A 42 -9.92 -13.18 2.11
N LYS A 43 -10.91 -12.39 1.68
CA LYS A 43 -12.06 -12.91 0.93
C LYS A 43 -11.64 -13.56 -0.38
N TYR A 44 -10.75 -12.91 -1.15
CA TYR A 44 -10.25 -13.43 -2.42
C TYR A 44 -9.63 -14.81 -2.25
N TYR A 45 -8.72 -14.99 -1.29
CA TYR A 45 -8.05 -16.26 -1.07
C TYR A 45 -8.94 -17.33 -0.43
N ASN A 46 -9.91 -16.92 0.40
CA ASN A 46 -10.90 -17.84 0.95
C ASN A 46 -11.80 -18.42 -0.17
N GLU A 47 -12.23 -17.59 -1.13
CA GLU A 47 -13.02 -18.03 -2.29
C GLU A 47 -12.19 -18.89 -3.24
N ALA A 48 -10.89 -18.62 -3.40
CA ALA A 48 -9.96 -19.41 -4.18
C ALA A 48 -9.55 -20.73 -3.49
N GLY A 49 -9.84 -20.89 -2.20
CA GLY A 49 -9.44 -22.07 -1.42
C GLY A 49 -7.94 -22.13 -1.07
N ASN A 50 -7.20 -21.01 -1.21
CA ASN A 50 -5.76 -20.93 -0.96
C ASN A 50 -5.46 -20.06 0.28
N ARG A 51 -5.83 -20.57 1.46
CA ARG A 51 -5.66 -19.83 2.72
C ARG A 51 -4.21 -19.55 3.07
N GLU A 52 -3.31 -20.48 2.82
CA GLU A 52 -1.89 -20.33 3.17
C GLU A 52 -1.28 -19.12 2.44
N LEU A 53 -1.53 -18.99 1.15
CA LEU A 53 -1.10 -17.82 0.38
C LEU A 53 -1.83 -16.54 0.83
N GLY A 54 -3.09 -16.67 1.23
CA GLY A 54 -3.88 -15.58 1.79
C GLY A 54 -3.28 -15.00 3.06
N ASP A 55 -2.87 -15.86 4.00
CA ASP A 55 -2.23 -15.45 5.25
C ASP A 55 -0.90 -14.70 4.97
N ILE A 56 -0.12 -15.19 4.02
CA ILE A 56 1.12 -14.53 3.57
C ILE A 56 0.82 -13.16 2.95
N ALA A 57 -0.15 -13.07 2.05
CA ALA A 57 -0.51 -11.84 1.37
C ALA A 57 -1.06 -10.77 2.34
N VAL A 58 -1.86 -11.18 3.32
CA VAL A 58 -2.38 -10.29 4.38
C VAL A 58 -1.27 -9.82 5.30
N ALA A 59 -0.35 -10.71 5.70
CA ALA A 59 0.80 -10.34 6.50
C ALA A 59 1.67 -9.31 5.78
N LEU A 60 1.98 -9.55 4.50
CA LEU A 60 2.71 -8.61 3.64
C LEU A 60 2.00 -7.25 3.53
N PHE A 61 0.69 -7.23 3.31
CA PHE A 61 -0.10 -6.01 3.27
C PHE A 61 0.03 -5.21 4.58
N LYS A 62 -0.07 -5.89 5.73
CA LYS A 62 0.06 -5.27 7.06
C LYS A 62 1.47 -4.72 7.29
N ASP A 63 2.50 -5.42 6.87
CA ASP A 63 3.89 -4.97 7.03
C ASP A 63 4.18 -3.72 6.18
N ILE A 64 3.73 -3.71 4.92
CA ILE A 64 3.85 -2.55 4.05
C ILE A 64 3.05 -1.37 4.61
N ARG A 65 1.86 -1.63 5.13
CA ARG A 65 1.04 -0.62 5.79
C ARG A 65 1.77 -0.01 6.99
N LYS A 66 2.33 -0.83 7.89
CA LYS A 66 3.12 -0.35 9.03
C LYS A 66 4.34 0.47 8.58
N PHE A 67 4.99 0.07 7.50
CA PHE A 67 6.12 0.80 6.93
C PHE A 67 5.71 2.19 6.45
N ILE A 68 4.60 2.32 5.73
CA ILE A 68 4.07 3.59 5.25
C ILE A 68 3.53 4.45 6.41
N GLU A 69 2.80 3.86 7.35
CA GLU A 69 2.17 4.55 8.49
C GLU A 69 3.19 5.02 9.55
N ASN A 70 4.44 4.60 9.46
CA ASN A 70 5.44 4.99 10.45
C ASN A 70 5.62 6.53 10.46
N PRO A 71 5.35 7.21 11.59
CA PRO A 71 5.44 8.67 11.67
C PRO A 71 6.85 9.21 11.37
N LYS A 72 7.90 8.38 11.50
CA LYS A 72 9.28 8.76 11.16
C LYS A 72 9.54 8.71 9.65
N HIS A 73 8.68 8.06 8.89
CA HIS A 73 8.81 7.91 7.44
C HIS A 73 7.99 8.95 6.67
N LEU A 74 6.85 9.40 7.22
CA LEU A 74 5.96 10.33 6.53
C LEU A 74 6.54 11.74 6.45
N CYS A 75 6.57 12.29 5.25
CA CYS A 75 6.94 13.67 4.99
C CYS A 75 5.75 14.41 4.38
N GLY A 76 5.26 15.45 5.08
CA GLY A 76 4.20 16.31 4.57
C GLY A 76 2.77 15.90 4.98
N ASP A 77 1.78 16.56 4.36
CA ASP A 77 0.36 16.46 4.73
C ASP A 77 -0.43 15.42 3.91
N MET A 78 0.25 14.44 3.29
CA MET A 78 -0.45 13.40 2.53
C MET A 78 -1.19 12.42 3.45
N SER A 79 -2.40 12.07 3.06
CA SER A 79 -3.17 11.04 3.76
C SER A 79 -2.54 9.66 3.55
N ILE A 80 -2.47 8.87 4.61
CA ILE A 80 -2.02 7.46 4.53
C ILE A 80 -2.89 6.68 3.53
N ASP A 81 -4.18 6.95 3.49
CA ASP A 81 -5.10 6.32 2.55
C ASP A 81 -4.73 6.57 1.08
N ASP A 82 -4.11 7.72 0.78
CA ASP A 82 -3.66 8.07 -0.57
C ASP A 82 -2.31 7.40 -0.93
N LEU A 83 -1.52 7.02 0.07
CA LEU A 83 -0.23 6.36 -0.10
C LEU A 83 -0.32 4.85 -0.05
N MET A 84 -1.40 4.31 0.54
CA MET A 84 -1.54 2.87 0.71
C MET A 84 -1.72 2.17 -0.62
N ILE A 85 -0.94 1.12 -0.83
CA ILE A 85 -0.97 0.29 -2.03
C ILE A 85 -2.30 -0.48 -2.06
N GLY A 86 -2.95 -0.49 -3.23
CA GLY A 86 -4.25 -1.14 -3.42
C GLY A 86 -4.20 -2.65 -3.12
N HIS A 87 -5.28 -3.17 -2.54
CA HIS A 87 -5.37 -4.59 -2.19
C HIS A 87 -5.19 -5.56 -3.38
N SER A 88 -5.44 -5.11 -4.62
CA SER A 88 -5.24 -5.92 -5.83
C SER A 88 -3.78 -6.31 -6.09
N PHE A 89 -2.82 -5.53 -5.60
CA PHE A 89 -1.39 -5.86 -5.70
C PHE A 89 -1.00 -7.09 -4.87
N PHE A 90 -1.84 -7.45 -3.91
CA PHE A 90 -1.63 -8.59 -3.02
C PHE A 90 -2.45 -9.83 -3.41
N MET A 91 -3.19 -9.78 -4.52
CA MET A 91 -3.95 -10.89 -5.06
C MET A 91 -3.16 -11.57 -6.17
N ALA A 92 -2.83 -12.84 -5.97
CA ALA A 92 -2.03 -13.64 -6.89
C ALA A 92 -2.56 -15.07 -6.94
N GLU A 93 -2.31 -15.77 -8.02
CA GLU A 93 -2.70 -17.18 -8.17
C GLU A 93 -1.78 -18.09 -7.37
N ASP A 94 -0.49 -17.73 -7.30
CA ASP A 94 0.53 -18.48 -6.58
C ASP A 94 1.57 -17.55 -5.92
N LYS A 95 2.52 -18.18 -5.21
CA LYS A 95 3.58 -17.46 -4.49
C LYS A 95 4.57 -16.77 -5.43
N GLU A 96 4.82 -17.32 -6.62
CA GLU A 96 5.76 -16.76 -7.59
C GLU A 96 5.18 -15.47 -8.17
N GLU A 97 3.89 -15.46 -8.50
CA GLU A 97 3.20 -14.24 -8.95
C GLU A 97 3.17 -13.18 -7.84
N LEU A 98 2.90 -13.56 -6.59
CA LEU A 98 2.94 -12.61 -5.47
C LEU A 98 4.33 -11.99 -5.31
N LEU A 99 5.40 -12.78 -5.40
CA LEU A 99 6.78 -12.30 -5.37
C LEU A 99 7.09 -11.37 -6.54
N ALA A 100 6.65 -11.72 -7.74
CA ALA A 100 6.82 -10.86 -8.92
C ALA A 100 6.14 -9.50 -8.73
N LYS A 101 4.93 -9.46 -8.16
CA LYS A 101 4.24 -8.20 -7.81
C LYS A 101 5.01 -7.38 -6.77
N VAL A 102 5.61 -8.05 -5.77
CA VAL A 102 6.47 -7.37 -4.79
C VAL A 102 7.67 -6.74 -5.48
N GLU A 103 8.39 -7.51 -6.29
CA GLU A 103 9.65 -7.10 -6.90
C GLU A 103 9.45 -6.02 -7.97
N TYR A 104 8.44 -6.18 -8.83
CA TYR A 104 8.29 -5.35 -10.03
C TYR A 104 7.23 -4.26 -9.91
N GLU A 105 6.34 -4.31 -8.92
CA GLU A 105 5.27 -3.34 -8.77
C GLU A 105 5.33 -2.60 -7.41
N ILE A 106 5.37 -3.34 -6.29
CA ILE A 106 5.29 -2.74 -4.95
C ILE A 106 6.59 -2.01 -4.57
N ILE A 107 7.73 -2.69 -4.67
CA ILE A 107 9.03 -2.09 -4.32
C ILE A 107 9.36 -0.87 -5.20
N PRO A 108 9.15 -0.89 -6.53
CA PRO A 108 9.33 0.29 -7.35
C PRO A 108 8.45 1.47 -6.92
N LEU A 109 7.18 1.22 -6.61
CA LEU A 109 6.25 2.26 -6.16
C LEU A 109 6.69 2.89 -4.83
N ILE A 110 7.12 2.09 -3.86
CA ILE A 110 7.66 2.61 -2.59
C ILE A 110 8.96 3.40 -2.82
N ASN A 111 9.83 2.94 -3.74
CA ASN A 111 11.01 3.69 -4.13
C ASN A 111 10.67 5.05 -4.75
N GLU A 112 9.61 5.12 -5.55
CA GLU A 112 9.12 6.38 -6.12
C GLU A 112 8.67 7.33 -4.99
N TYR A 113 7.90 6.85 -4.01
CA TYR A 113 7.51 7.65 -2.84
C TYR A 113 8.73 8.18 -2.06
N ILE A 114 9.79 7.39 -1.94
CA ILE A 114 11.04 7.82 -1.29
C ILE A 114 11.77 8.86 -2.14
N ASN A 115 11.89 8.64 -3.45
CA ASN A 115 12.58 9.55 -4.37
C ASN A 115 11.86 10.89 -4.49
N ASP A 116 10.54 10.90 -4.44
CA ASP A 116 9.70 12.10 -4.47
C ASP A 116 9.68 12.84 -3.11
N GLY A 117 10.35 12.28 -2.07
CA GLY A 117 10.38 12.87 -0.74
C GLY A 117 9.05 12.79 0.00
N ILE A 118 8.16 11.90 -0.40
CA ILE A 118 6.89 11.60 0.28
C ILE A 118 7.18 10.75 1.52
N LEU A 119 8.10 9.79 1.38
CA LEU A 119 8.62 8.99 2.48
C LEU A 119 10.10 9.29 2.73
N ALA A 120 10.47 9.62 3.97
CA ALA A 120 11.86 9.77 4.39
C ALA A 120 12.31 8.52 5.14
N VAL A 121 12.99 7.62 4.46
CA VAL A 121 13.44 6.35 4.99
C VAL A 121 14.96 6.24 4.90
N LYS A 122 15.63 5.79 5.97
CA LYS A 122 17.07 5.50 5.92
C LYS A 122 17.33 4.29 5.02
N ASN A 123 18.42 4.32 4.26
CA ASN A 123 18.75 3.23 3.32
C ASN A 123 18.77 1.84 3.98
N THR A 124 19.33 1.73 5.19
CA THR A 124 19.36 0.46 5.94
C THR A 124 17.97 -0.08 6.27
N GLN A 125 17.03 0.80 6.63
CA GLN A 125 15.65 0.42 6.93
C GLN A 125 14.90 0.02 5.64
N LYS A 126 15.15 0.73 4.55
CA LYS A 126 14.61 0.41 3.23
C LYS A 126 15.07 -0.96 2.76
N GLU A 127 16.38 -1.21 2.78
CA GLU A 127 16.98 -2.47 2.35
C GLU A 127 16.45 -3.65 3.18
N SER A 128 16.39 -3.51 4.50
CA SER A 128 15.84 -4.54 5.39
C SER A 128 14.36 -4.83 5.11
N ALA A 129 13.54 -3.79 4.89
CA ALA A 129 12.13 -3.97 4.57
C ALA A 129 11.94 -4.68 3.23
N PHE A 130 12.66 -4.27 2.19
CA PHE A 130 12.55 -4.86 0.85
C PHE A 130 13.02 -6.31 0.84
N ASP A 131 14.12 -6.62 1.54
CA ASP A 131 14.60 -7.99 1.69
C ASP A 131 13.54 -8.87 2.38
N SER A 132 12.95 -8.39 3.46
CA SER A 132 11.88 -9.08 4.17
C SER A 132 10.67 -9.36 3.26
N TRP A 133 10.24 -8.39 2.46
CA TRP A 133 9.10 -8.55 1.56
C TRP A 133 9.40 -9.51 0.42
N LEU A 134 10.62 -9.50 -0.14
CA LEU A 134 11.05 -10.43 -1.18
C LEU A 134 11.14 -11.87 -0.67
N HIS A 135 11.41 -12.06 0.63
CA HIS A 135 11.38 -13.39 1.25
C HIS A 135 9.99 -13.79 1.77
N LEU A 136 8.98 -12.90 1.68
CA LEU A 136 7.64 -13.06 2.24
C LEU A 136 7.68 -13.49 3.73
N THR A 137 8.66 -12.98 4.45
CA THR A 137 8.79 -13.17 5.90
C THR A 137 8.24 -11.94 6.61
N PRO A 138 7.31 -12.07 7.57
CA PRO A 138 6.86 -10.94 8.37
C PRO A 138 8.06 -10.29 9.05
N ILE A 139 8.16 -8.96 8.99
CA ILE A 139 9.14 -8.22 9.79
C ILE A 139 8.76 -8.49 11.24
N GLY A 140 9.56 -9.31 11.95
CA GLY A 140 9.40 -9.52 13.38
C GLY A 140 9.38 -8.15 14.07
N GLU A 141 8.66 -8.05 15.18
CA GLU A 141 8.65 -6.85 16.02
C GLU A 141 10.10 -6.40 16.19
N ALA A 142 10.45 -5.28 15.55
CA ALA A 142 11.79 -4.73 15.60
C ALA A 142 12.15 -4.58 17.07
N GLU A 143 13.27 -5.17 17.48
CA GLU A 143 13.90 -4.99 18.78
C GLU A 143 13.71 -3.53 19.18
N GLN A 144 13.03 -3.34 20.31
CA GLN A 144 12.97 -2.04 20.96
C GLN A 144 14.43 -1.68 21.25
N ASP A 145 14.96 -0.73 20.48
CA ASP A 145 16.22 -0.05 20.81
C ASP A 145 16.07 0.46 22.26
N ASP A 146 16.72 -0.24 23.16
CA ASP A 146 16.84 0.14 24.56
C ASP A 146 17.75 1.40 24.60
N PRO A 147 17.25 2.58 25.01
CA PRO A 147 18.03 3.81 24.92
C PRO A 147 19.08 3.99 26.04
N ASP A 148 19.41 2.95 26.83
CA ASP A 148 20.20 3.07 28.05
C ASP A 148 21.55 2.31 28.02
N GLU A 149 22.36 2.40 26.97
CA GLU A 149 23.77 1.94 27.04
C GLU A 149 24.78 2.99 26.55
N ASP A 150 24.68 4.22 27.04
CA ASP A 150 25.77 5.20 26.89
C ASP A 150 25.91 6.11 28.14
N GLU A 151 25.96 5.51 29.33
CA GLU A 151 26.52 6.13 30.53
C GLU A 151 27.21 5.13 31.43
N ARG A 152 28.45 4.73 31.07
CA ARG A 152 29.49 4.32 32.07
C ARG A 152 30.89 4.42 31.50
#